data_942d057021ff59e9a0df8ea166011f0e
#
_entry.id   942d057021ff59e9a0df8ea166011f0e
#
_cell.length_a   1.000
_cell.length_b   1.000
_cell.length_c   1.000
_cell.angle_alpha   90.00
_cell.angle_beta   90.00
_cell.angle_gamma   90.00
#
_symmetry.space_group_name_H-M   'P 1'
#
loop_
_entity.id
_entity.type
_entity.pdbx_description
1 polymer ?
#
loop_
_entity_poly.entity_id
_entity_poly.type
_entity_poly.pdbx_seq_one_letter_code
_entity_poly.pdbx_strand_id
1 'polypeptide(L)'
;MQSIGNDSQKVIEVIEVTKKDEVFLKISCEAGVAQEICDYFTFTVPGHTFMPAYRMKIWDGKIRLFNIHNRLLYGGLLEYVFIFAEPRNYRVAPIGFDWKPRKIAKNQAFLDDLKLPFEPRDYQLEGFLHALSYKKCLLVSPTASGKSLIIYLIVRALLSLIHISEPTRLGMIS
;
A
#
# COMPACT_ATOMS: atom_id res chain seq x y z
N MET A 1 -6.07 56.52 -2.51
CA MET A 1 -5.69 55.55 -1.48
C MET A 1 -6.13 54.20 -1.97
N GLN A 2 -5.21 53.48 -2.56
CA GLN A 2 -5.45 52.09 -3.05
C GLN A 2 -5.18 51.16 -1.88
N SER A 3 -6.18 50.38 -1.49
CA SER A 3 -6.06 49.31 -0.54
C SER A 3 -5.37 48.14 -1.22
N ILE A 4 -4.12 47.86 -0.84
CA ILE A 4 -3.36 46.69 -1.24
C ILE A 4 -4.05 45.50 -0.59
N GLY A 5 -4.74 44.71 -1.41
CA GLY A 5 -5.29 43.41 -1.01
C GLY A 5 -4.14 42.50 -0.61
N ASN A 6 -4.12 42.13 0.65
CA ASN A 6 -3.20 41.15 1.20
C ASN A 6 -3.61 39.77 0.68
N ASP A 7 -3.06 39.38 -0.44
CA ASP A 7 -3.20 38.04 -1.00
C ASP A 7 -2.37 37.11 -0.10
N SER A 8 -3.02 36.62 0.95
CA SER A 8 -2.44 35.63 1.84
C SER A 8 -2.15 34.39 1.01
N GLN A 9 -0.91 34.23 0.55
CA GLN A 9 -0.43 32.98 -0.01
C GLN A 9 -0.77 31.87 0.96
N LYS A 10 -1.81 31.09 0.62
CA LYS A 10 -2.24 29.92 1.36
C LYS A 10 -1.07 28.94 1.34
N VAL A 11 -0.33 28.87 2.43
CA VAL A 11 0.79 27.95 2.57
C VAL A 11 0.21 26.54 2.42
N ILE A 12 0.55 25.89 1.31
CA ILE A 12 0.16 24.50 1.07
C ILE A 12 1.09 23.64 1.89
N GLU A 13 0.59 23.08 2.95
CA GLU A 13 1.38 22.17 3.78
C GLU A 13 1.69 20.88 3.02
N VAL A 14 2.94 20.43 3.16
CA VAL A 14 3.45 19.26 2.44
C VAL A 14 3.65 18.11 3.42
N ILE A 15 3.08 16.96 3.06
CA ILE A 15 3.26 15.69 3.75
C ILE A 15 4.26 14.87 2.93
N GLU A 16 5.51 14.86 3.36
CA GLU A 16 6.54 14.03 2.74
C GLU A 16 6.43 12.59 3.25
N VAL A 17 6.47 11.64 2.32
CA VAL A 17 6.38 10.22 2.63
C VAL A 17 7.61 9.51 2.09
N THR A 18 8.40 8.90 2.95
CA THR A 18 9.59 8.12 2.58
C THR A 18 9.40 6.65 2.97
N LYS A 19 9.92 5.75 2.17
CA LYS A 19 9.92 4.31 2.50
C LYS A 19 11.01 4.04 3.54
N LYS A 20 10.62 3.56 4.74
CA LYS A 20 11.57 3.12 5.75
C LYS A 20 12.00 1.67 5.52
N ASP A 21 11.02 0.79 5.36
CA ASP A 21 11.22 -0.63 5.11
C ASP A 21 10.03 -1.20 4.32
N GLU A 22 9.91 -2.53 4.20
CA GLU A 22 8.83 -3.18 3.47
C GLU A 22 7.46 -3.08 4.18
N VAL A 23 7.44 -2.73 5.46
CA VAL A 23 6.22 -2.64 6.27
C VAL A 23 5.81 -1.20 6.53
N PHE A 24 6.79 -0.32 6.80
CA PHE A 24 6.55 1.03 7.27
C PHE A 24 6.99 2.11 6.31
N LEU A 25 6.19 3.17 6.28
CA LEU A 25 6.51 4.48 5.71
C LEU A 25 6.82 5.44 6.84
N LYS A 26 7.74 6.36 6.61
CA LYS A 26 8.01 7.49 7.49
C LYS A 26 7.36 8.73 6.92
N ILE A 27 6.55 9.41 7.72
CA ILE A 27 5.84 10.62 7.36
C ILE A 27 6.57 11.81 8.00
N SER A 28 6.93 12.80 7.18
CA SER A 28 7.51 14.06 7.60
C SER A 28 6.55 15.18 7.26
N CYS A 29 6.04 15.87 8.28
CA CYS A 29 5.11 16.98 8.16
C CYS A 29 5.17 17.83 9.44
N GLU A 30 4.47 18.96 9.43
CA GLU A 30 4.31 19.82 10.61
C GLU A 30 3.63 19.06 11.77
N ALA A 31 3.86 19.54 12.99
CA ALA A 31 3.33 18.88 14.19
C ALA A 31 1.80 18.85 14.24
N GLY A 32 1.14 19.92 13.79
CA GLY A 32 -0.32 20.00 13.69
C GLY A 32 -0.88 18.96 12.74
N VAL A 33 -0.33 18.88 11.52
CA VAL A 33 -0.74 17.87 10.52
C VAL A 33 -0.50 16.45 11.01
N ALA A 34 0.60 16.22 11.73
CA ALA A 34 0.87 14.90 12.29
C ALA A 34 -0.15 14.48 13.36
N GLN A 35 -0.64 15.43 14.14
CA GLN A 35 -1.72 15.15 15.10
C GLN A 35 -3.02 14.81 14.37
N GLU A 36 -3.37 15.56 13.32
CA GLU A 36 -4.55 15.26 12.50
C GLU A 36 -4.46 13.88 11.82
N ILE A 37 -3.27 13.50 11.30
CA ILE A 37 -3.01 12.17 10.75
C ILE A 37 -3.20 11.11 11.84
N CYS A 38 -2.68 11.36 13.04
CA CYS A 38 -2.83 10.44 14.16
C CYS A 38 -4.30 10.21 14.52
N ASP A 39 -5.08 11.27 14.57
CA ASP A 39 -6.50 11.21 14.89
C ASP A 39 -7.28 10.50 13.77
N TYR A 40 -6.97 10.77 12.51
CA TYR A 40 -7.59 10.11 11.36
C TYR A 40 -7.30 8.60 11.32
N PHE A 41 -6.10 8.18 11.67
CA PHE A 41 -5.69 6.77 11.71
C PHE A 41 -5.87 6.12 13.09
N THR A 42 -6.66 6.75 13.96
CA THR A 42 -7.04 6.20 15.28
C THR A 42 -8.50 5.80 15.27
N PHE A 43 -8.80 4.59 15.67
CA PHE A 43 -10.19 4.14 15.83
C PHE A 43 -10.40 3.42 17.15
N THR A 44 -11.62 3.55 17.66
CA THR A 44 -12.04 2.86 18.88
C THR A 44 -12.51 1.45 18.53
N VAL A 45 -12.01 0.46 19.27
CA VAL A 45 -12.36 -0.94 19.03
C VAL A 45 -13.80 -1.21 19.49
N PRO A 46 -14.68 -1.73 18.63
CA PRO A 46 -16.03 -2.12 19.04
C PRO A 46 -15.98 -3.10 20.22
N GLY A 47 -16.79 -2.86 21.24
CA GLY A 47 -16.83 -3.74 22.42
C GLY A 47 -15.63 -3.63 23.36
N HIS A 48 -14.76 -2.61 23.21
CA HIS A 48 -13.59 -2.41 24.05
C HIS A 48 -13.93 -2.36 25.56
N THR A 49 -15.12 -1.87 25.92
CA THR A 49 -15.60 -1.79 27.31
C THR A 49 -15.71 -3.14 28.02
N PHE A 50 -15.87 -4.22 27.25
CA PHE A 50 -15.93 -5.59 27.78
C PHE A 50 -14.55 -6.25 27.91
N MET A 51 -13.50 -5.64 27.35
CA MET A 51 -12.15 -6.20 27.39
C MET A 51 -11.48 -5.98 28.75
N PRO A 52 -10.81 -7.00 29.32
CA PRO A 52 -10.13 -6.89 30.61
C PRO A 52 -9.09 -5.76 30.66
N ALA A 53 -8.31 -5.59 29.58
CA ALA A 53 -7.29 -4.54 29.49
C ALA A 53 -7.88 -3.12 29.61
N TYR A 54 -9.07 -2.88 29.03
CA TYR A 54 -9.78 -1.61 29.17
C TYR A 54 -10.31 -1.41 30.60
N ARG A 55 -10.91 -2.45 31.18
CA ARG A 55 -11.43 -2.42 32.57
C ARG A 55 -10.33 -2.17 33.60
N MET A 56 -9.14 -2.73 33.35
CA MET A 56 -7.95 -2.54 34.20
C MET A 56 -7.24 -1.21 33.92
N LYS A 57 -7.76 -0.37 32.99
CA LYS A 57 -7.15 0.91 32.56
C LYS A 57 -5.73 0.77 31.99
N ILE A 58 -5.35 -0.41 31.51
CA ILE A 58 -4.06 -0.67 30.87
C ILE A 58 -4.08 -0.17 29.42
N TRP A 59 -5.25 -0.16 28.81
CA TRP A 59 -5.47 0.23 27.42
C TRP A 59 -6.70 1.13 27.32
N ASP A 60 -6.63 2.13 26.41
CA ASP A 60 -7.68 3.15 26.22
C ASP A 60 -8.77 2.75 25.21
N GLY A 61 -8.79 1.51 24.74
CA GLY A 61 -9.77 1.01 23.79
C GLY A 61 -9.56 1.48 22.35
N LYS A 62 -8.40 2.12 22.05
CA LYS A 62 -8.10 2.66 20.73
C LYS A 62 -6.92 1.96 20.09
N ILE A 63 -7.00 1.78 18.78
CA ILE A 63 -5.89 1.33 17.96
C ILE A 63 -5.41 2.52 17.12
N ARG A 64 -4.11 2.78 17.17
CA ARG A 64 -3.45 3.84 16.42
C ARG A 64 -2.58 3.22 15.36
N LEU A 65 -2.93 3.42 14.10
CA LEU A 65 -2.18 2.89 12.96
C LEU A 65 -1.00 3.80 12.56
N PHE A 66 -1.04 5.07 12.97
CA PHE A 66 0.06 6.00 12.85
C PHE A 66 0.71 6.25 14.20
N ASN A 67 2.01 6.03 14.28
CA ASN A 67 2.78 6.34 15.49
C ASN A 67 3.34 7.77 15.40
N ILE A 68 2.78 8.67 16.18
CA ILE A 68 3.14 10.09 16.17
C ILE A 68 4.58 10.36 16.63
N HIS A 69 5.12 9.54 17.54
CA HIS A 69 6.49 9.74 18.06
C HIS A 69 7.55 9.37 17.02
N ASN A 70 7.37 8.22 16.38
CA ASN A 70 8.32 7.72 15.38
C ASN A 70 7.96 8.16 13.96
N ARG A 71 6.78 8.79 13.78
CA ARG A 71 6.24 9.21 12.49
C ARG A 71 6.08 8.05 11.50
N LEU A 72 5.73 6.85 12.00
CA LEU A 72 5.61 5.64 11.20
C LEU A 72 4.14 5.31 10.91
N LEU A 73 3.88 4.99 9.66
CA LEU A 73 2.60 4.51 9.15
C LEU A 73 2.83 3.19 8.38
N TYR A 74 1.88 2.27 8.42
CA TYR A 74 1.94 1.05 7.62
C TYR A 74 1.88 1.38 6.11
N GLY A 75 2.75 0.75 5.32
CA GLY A 75 2.91 1.04 3.89
C GLY A 75 1.64 0.85 3.05
N GLY A 76 0.78 -0.10 3.44
CA GLY A 76 -0.51 -0.31 2.79
C GLY A 76 -1.55 0.79 2.99
N LEU A 77 -1.28 1.75 3.88
CA LEU A 77 -2.18 2.88 4.17
C LEU A 77 -1.85 4.14 3.40
N LEU A 78 -0.88 4.10 2.48
CA LEU A 78 -0.47 5.29 1.72
C LEU A 78 -1.62 5.93 0.94
N GLU A 79 -2.47 5.13 0.33
CA GLU A 79 -3.64 5.62 -0.43
C GLU A 79 -4.59 6.43 0.48
N TYR A 80 -4.77 5.98 1.72
CA TYR A 80 -5.58 6.71 2.69
C TYR A 80 -4.95 8.04 3.14
N VAL A 81 -3.62 8.19 3.03
CA VAL A 81 -2.96 9.49 3.25
C VAL A 81 -3.33 10.47 2.15
N PHE A 82 -3.45 10.04 0.89
CA PHE A 82 -3.95 10.90 -0.18
C PHE A 82 -5.41 11.28 0.04
N ILE A 83 -6.26 10.32 0.41
CA ILE A 83 -7.69 10.57 0.73
C ILE A 83 -7.83 11.55 1.90
N PHE A 84 -6.97 11.44 2.92
CA PHE A 84 -6.93 12.37 4.06
C PHE A 84 -6.52 13.78 3.64
N ALA A 85 -5.52 13.89 2.75
CA ALA A 85 -4.89 15.14 2.35
C ALA A 85 -5.78 15.97 1.39
N GLU A 86 -6.51 15.31 0.49
CA GLU A 86 -7.28 15.95 -0.58
C GLU A 86 -8.29 17.01 -0.06
N PRO A 87 -9.22 16.72 0.89
CA PRO A 87 -10.18 17.70 1.39
C PRO A 87 -9.54 18.84 2.20
N ARG A 88 -8.30 18.65 2.67
CA ARG A 88 -7.55 19.62 3.47
C ARG A 88 -6.62 20.48 2.64
N ASN A 89 -6.52 20.23 1.33
CA ASN A 89 -5.57 20.84 0.41
C ASN A 89 -4.10 20.66 0.83
N TYR A 90 -3.77 19.55 1.48
CA TYR A 90 -2.39 19.16 1.75
C TYR A 90 -1.78 18.48 0.53
N ARG A 91 -0.51 18.73 0.28
CA ARG A 91 0.23 18.08 -0.81
C ARG A 91 0.97 16.87 -0.27
N VAL A 92 0.67 15.67 -0.77
CA VAL A 92 1.41 14.45 -0.46
C VAL A 92 2.54 14.26 -1.46
N ALA A 93 3.77 14.13 -0.96
CA ALA A 93 4.99 13.96 -1.76
C ALA A 93 5.70 12.65 -1.40
N PRO A 94 5.44 11.53 -2.11
CA PRO A 94 6.22 10.31 -1.98
C PRO A 94 7.64 10.52 -2.51
N ILE A 95 8.66 10.18 -1.71
CA ILE A 95 10.07 10.41 -2.03
C ILE A 95 10.81 9.07 -2.05
N GLY A 96 11.52 8.81 -3.15
CA GLY A 96 12.45 7.68 -3.25
C GLY A 96 11.84 6.31 -3.47
N PHE A 97 10.55 6.19 -3.76
CA PHE A 97 9.91 4.92 -4.09
C PHE A 97 8.73 5.07 -5.06
N ASP A 98 8.52 4.03 -5.86
CA ASP A 98 7.36 3.93 -6.74
C ASP A 98 6.19 3.29 -5.99
N TRP A 99 5.14 4.09 -5.77
CA TRP A 99 3.94 3.70 -5.05
C TRP A 99 2.76 3.35 -5.96
N LYS A 100 2.83 3.78 -7.24
CA LYS A 100 1.75 3.54 -8.18
C LYS A 100 1.71 2.06 -8.57
N PRO A 101 0.50 1.49 -8.74
CA PRO A 101 0.36 0.16 -9.28
C PRO A 101 0.97 0.09 -10.68
N ARG A 102 1.71 -0.97 -10.96
CA ARG A 102 2.26 -1.21 -12.29
C ARG A 102 1.14 -1.60 -13.23
N LYS A 103 1.07 -0.97 -14.40
CA LYS A 103 0.17 -1.41 -15.45
C LYS A 103 0.73 -2.70 -16.06
N ILE A 104 0.11 -3.83 -15.74
CA ILE A 104 0.46 -5.13 -16.30
C ILE A 104 -0.64 -5.55 -17.25
N ALA A 105 -0.30 -5.73 -18.52
CA ALA A 105 -1.22 -6.24 -19.51
C ALA A 105 -1.30 -7.77 -19.44
N LYS A 106 -2.46 -8.32 -19.84
CA LYS A 106 -2.62 -9.77 -20.05
C LYS A 106 -1.58 -10.24 -21.07
N ASN A 107 -0.74 -11.17 -20.69
CA ASN A 107 0.24 -11.79 -21.58
C ASN A 107 -0.25 -13.20 -21.96
N GLN A 108 -0.83 -13.34 -23.15
CA GLN A 108 -1.36 -14.61 -23.62
C GLN A 108 -0.24 -15.63 -23.82
N ALA A 109 0.92 -15.23 -24.32
CA ALA A 109 2.06 -16.13 -24.52
C ALA A 109 2.53 -16.75 -23.19
N PHE A 110 2.49 -16.01 -22.09
CA PHE A 110 2.78 -16.56 -20.76
C PHE A 110 1.77 -17.64 -20.35
N LEU A 111 0.48 -17.42 -20.60
CA LEU A 111 -0.57 -18.40 -20.28
C LEU A 111 -0.44 -19.66 -21.13
N ASP A 112 -0.12 -19.52 -22.40
CA ASP A 112 0.08 -20.64 -23.34
C ASP A 112 1.29 -21.49 -22.98
N ASP A 113 2.39 -20.86 -22.52
CA ASP A 113 3.62 -21.55 -22.05
C ASP A 113 3.35 -22.42 -20.80
N LEU A 114 2.40 -22.02 -19.96
CA LEU A 114 2.05 -22.79 -18.78
C LEU A 114 1.38 -24.13 -19.07
N LYS A 115 0.86 -24.35 -20.29
CA LYS A 115 0.20 -25.57 -20.74
C LYS A 115 -0.84 -26.09 -19.73
N LEU A 116 -1.67 -25.18 -19.25
CA LEU A 116 -2.71 -25.53 -18.27
C LEU A 116 -3.71 -26.52 -18.85
N PRO A 117 -4.20 -27.51 -18.07
CA PRO A 117 -5.17 -28.51 -18.54
C PRO A 117 -6.58 -27.91 -18.73
N PHE A 118 -6.80 -26.66 -18.35
CA PHE A 118 -8.05 -25.92 -18.46
C PHE A 118 -7.79 -24.44 -18.62
N GLU A 119 -8.73 -23.72 -19.21
CA GLU A 119 -8.66 -22.28 -19.37
C GLU A 119 -9.01 -21.56 -18.05
N PRO A 120 -8.16 -20.59 -17.59
CA PRO A 120 -8.47 -19.80 -16.41
C PRO A 120 -9.72 -18.93 -16.63
N ARG A 121 -10.57 -18.84 -15.64
CA ARG A 121 -11.77 -17.99 -15.68
C ARG A 121 -11.39 -16.52 -15.58
N ASP A 122 -12.24 -15.62 -16.12
CA ASP A 122 -11.97 -14.17 -16.19
C ASP A 122 -11.61 -13.58 -14.83
N TYR A 123 -12.37 -13.88 -13.78
CA TYR A 123 -12.10 -13.37 -12.43
C TYR A 123 -10.77 -13.89 -11.83
N GLN A 124 -10.30 -15.06 -12.25
CA GLN A 124 -9.00 -15.61 -11.82
C GLN A 124 -7.86 -14.84 -12.49
N LEU A 125 -8.00 -14.52 -13.77
CA LEU A 125 -7.07 -13.70 -14.50
C LEU A 125 -7.06 -12.26 -13.98
N GLU A 126 -8.22 -11.70 -13.69
CA GLU A 126 -8.34 -10.37 -13.08
C GLU A 126 -7.64 -10.33 -11.72
N GLY A 127 -7.89 -11.30 -10.82
CA GLY A 127 -7.22 -11.42 -9.53
C GLY A 127 -5.71 -11.59 -9.66
N PHE A 128 -5.26 -12.38 -10.64
CA PHE A 128 -3.84 -12.56 -10.95
C PHE A 128 -3.18 -11.25 -11.40
N LEU A 129 -3.78 -10.54 -12.38
CA LEU A 129 -3.25 -9.26 -12.88
C LEU A 129 -3.26 -8.18 -11.79
N HIS A 130 -4.30 -8.15 -10.96
CA HIS A 130 -4.37 -7.25 -9.82
C HIS A 130 -3.22 -7.52 -8.83
N ALA A 131 -2.99 -8.77 -8.46
CA ALA A 131 -1.90 -9.14 -7.56
C ALA A 131 -0.51 -8.80 -8.09
N LEU A 132 -0.28 -8.93 -9.40
CA LEU A 132 0.98 -8.53 -10.01
C LEU A 132 1.14 -7.00 -10.12
N SER A 133 0.04 -6.27 -10.31
CA SER A 133 0.04 -4.81 -10.41
C SER A 133 0.35 -4.16 -9.07
N TYR A 134 -0.20 -4.72 -7.99
CA TYR A 134 0.00 -4.24 -6.63
C TYR A 134 0.97 -5.18 -5.90
N LYS A 135 2.08 -4.66 -5.41
CA LYS A 135 3.07 -5.46 -4.66
C LYS A 135 2.48 -6.09 -3.39
N LYS A 136 1.45 -5.48 -2.83
CA LYS A 136 0.75 -5.90 -1.62
C LYS A 136 -0.74 -5.65 -1.82
N CYS A 137 -1.53 -6.71 -1.81
CA CYS A 137 -2.99 -6.63 -1.93
C CYS A 137 -3.65 -7.77 -1.16
N LEU A 138 -4.93 -7.62 -0.88
CA LEU A 138 -5.77 -8.65 -0.27
C LEU A 138 -6.80 -9.10 -1.31
N LEU A 139 -6.71 -10.35 -1.74
CA LEU A 139 -7.68 -10.97 -2.62
C LEU A 139 -8.70 -11.77 -1.79
N VAL A 140 -9.92 -11.24 -1.71
CA VAL A 140 -11.04 -11.92 -1.06
C VAL A 140 -11.80 -12.74 -2.11
N SER A 141 -11.86 -14.03 -1.90
CA SER A 141 -12.46 -14.97 -2.87
C SER A 141 -13.20 -16.09 -2.13
N PRO A 142 -14.39 -16.50 -2.57
CA PRO A 142 -15.17 -17.56 -1.93
C PRO A 142 -14.46 -18.91 -1.98
N THR A 143 -14.93 -19.84 -1.17
CA THR A 143 -14.44 -21.23 -1.19
C THR A 143 -14.72 -21.84 -2.57
N ALA A 144 -13.85 -22.70 -3.05
CA ALA A 144 -13.92 -23.36 -4.35
C ALA A 144 -13.82 -22.44 -5.60
N SER A 145 -13.43 -21.16 -5.44
CA SER A 145 -13.20 -20.23 -6.56
C SER A 145 -11.91 -20.48 -7.35
N GLY A 146 -11.11 -21.46 -6.95
CA GLY A 146 -9.82 -21.75 -7.60
C GLY A 146 -8.68 -20.81 -7.19
N LYS A 147 -8.65 -20.38 -5.93
CA LYS A 147 -7.55 -19.59 -5.36
C LYS A 147 -6.16 -20.16 -5.61
N SER A 148 -6.06 -21.51 -5.59
CA SER A 148 -4.79 -22.21 -5.85
C SER A 148 -4.24 -21.94 -7.25
N LEU A 149 -5.11 -21.77 -8.25
CA LEU A 149 -4.69 -21.39 -9.60
C LEU A 149 -4.14 -19.97 -9.62
N ILE A 150 -4.81 -19.03 -8.96
CA ILE A 150 -4.32 -17.64 -8.88
C ILE A 150 -2.93 -17.60 -8.24
N ILE A 151 -2.74 -18.33 -7.12
CA ILE A 151 -1.44 -18.44 -6.44
C ILE A 151 -0.40 -19.06 -7.38
N TYR A 152 -0.74 -20.13 -8.07
CA TYR A 152 0.15 -20.78 -9.04
C TYR A 152 0.60 -19.82 -10.14
N LEU A 153 -0.35 -19.08 -10.74
CA LEU A 153 -0.05 -18.09 -11.78
C LEU A 153 0.89 -17.00 -11.28
N ILE A 154 0.66 -16.49 -10.05
CA ILE A 154 1.53 -15.47 -9.42
C ILE A 154 2.93 -16.02 -9.23
N VAL A 155 3.08 -17.22 -8.68
CA VAL A 155 4.39 -17.83 -8.44
C VAL A 155 5.14 -18.04 -9.75
N ARG A 156 4.46 -18.57 -10.78
CA ARG A 156 5.08 -18.79 -12.10
C ARG A 156 5.53 -17.49 -12.76
N ALA A 157 4.71 -16.43 -12.67
CA ALA A 157 5.07 -15.12 -13.20
C ALA A 157 6.27 -14.50 -12.47
N LEU A 158 6.33 -14.62 -11.15
CA LEU A 158 7.45 -14.10 -10.36
C LEU A 158 8.75 -14.88 -10.65
N LEU A 159 8.68 -16.20 -10.78
CA LEU A 159 9.83 -17.03 -11.16
C LEU A 159 10.33 -16.68 -12.57
N SER A 160 9.44 -16.47 -13.54
CA SER A 160 9.79 -16.01 -14.88
C SER A 160 10.53 -14.67 -14.85
N LEU A 161 10.09 -13.74 -14.03
CA LEU A 161 10.76 -12.43 -13.87
C LEU A 161 12.15 -12.56 -13.23
N ILE A 162 12.34 -13.48 -12.30
CA ILE A 162 13.64 -13.75 -11.67
C ILE A 162 14.62 -14.31 -12.68
N HIS A 163 14.21 -15.23 -13.55
CA HIS A 163 15.07 -15.79 -14.60
C HIS A 163 15.52 -14.75 -15.64
N ILE A 164 14.73 -13.72 -15.90
CA ILE A 164 15.08 -12.63 -16.81
C ILE A 164 16.07 -11.64 -16.16
N SER A 165 16.04 -11.51 -14.84
CA SER A 165 16.87 -10.53 -14.10
C SER A 165 18.21 -11.09 -13.62
N GLU A 166 18.48 -12.39 -13.72
CA GLU A 166 19.81 -12.96 -13.51
C GLU A 166 20.59 -12.95 -14.83
N PRO A 167 21.56 -12.03 -15.02
CA PRO A 167 22.51 -12.19 -16.12
C PRO A 167 23.34 -13.44 -15.84
N THR A 168 23.31 -14.38 -16.77
CA THR A 168 24.10 -15.61 -16.83
C THR A 168 25.56 -15.35 -16.41
N ARG A 169 25.89 -15.58 -15.15
CA ARG A 169 27.26 -15.78 -14.69
C ARG A 169 27.67 -17.26 -14.90
N LEU A 170 27.56 -17.72 -16.12
CA LEU A 170 28.11 -18.99 -16.54
C LEU A 170 29.00 -18.75 -17.77
N GLY A 171 30.27 -18.54 -17.52
CA GLY A 171 31.23 -18.43 -18.60
C GLY A 171 32.51 -17.70 -18.24
N MET A 172 33.25 -18.14 -17.23
CA MET A 172 34.71 -17.96 -17.17
C MET A 172 35.29 -18.98 -16.19
N ILE A 173 35.43 -20.21 -16.67
CA ILE A 173 36.49 -21.12 -16.22
C ILE A 173 37.15 -21.62 -17.50
N SER A 174 38.26 -21.01 -17.80
CA SER A 174 39.34 -21.56 -18.66
C SER A 174 40.63 -21.07 -18.08
#